data_a18528419f3ac85f1e5128179ce5124c
#
_entry.id   a18528419f3ac85f1e5128179ce5124c
#
_cell.length_a   1.000
_cell.length_b   1.000
_cell.length_c   1.000
_cell.angle_alpha   90.00
_cell.angle_beta   90.00
_cell.angle_gamma   90.00
#
_symmetry.space_group_name_H-M   'P 1'
#
loop_
_entity.id
_entity.type
_entity.pdbx_description
1 polymer ?
#
loop_
_entity_poly.entity_id
_entity_poly.type
_entity_poly.pdbx_seq_one_letter_code
_entity_poly.pdbx_strand_id
1 'polypeptide(L)'
;MRLVVRLKLMVGFAVLTMGAFLSSQVYAHGGLSMAEDMCKLTVGPYMMHFSGYQPESTQEKQFCEDIPATGQTIVVLDYIEQELRSLPAEVRIIRDTGAEDNLEAETVFHLPAKVYPNGSIDFRYTFDKPGKFVGLVSVGEKMEHVSRFPFSVGEPKVFSKFLNIYMVPVAAVVIVGAIVFFMRDRKPSQAASS
;
A
#
# COMPACT_ATOMS: atom_id res chain seq x y z
N MET A 1 37.24 -10.02 35.87
CA MET A 1 35.95 -10.73 36.02
C MET A 1 34.75 -9.79 36.15
N ARG A 2 34.77 -8.76 36.98
CA ARG A 2 33.64 -7.82 37.19
C ARG A 2 33.27 -6.98 35.94
N LEU A 3 34.22 -6.60 35.09
CA LEU A 3 33.98 -5.81 33.87
C LEU A 3 33.23 -6.61 32.78
N VAL A 4 33.58 -7.88 32.59
CA VAL A 4 32.95 -8.79 31.63
C VAL A 4 31.48 -9.08 32.02
N VAL A 5 31.21 -9.24 33.34
CA VAL A 5 29.85 -9.43 33.83
C VAL A 5 28.98 -8.20 33.61
N ARG A 6 29.52 -7.00 33.88
CA ARG A 6 28.79 -5.74 33.66
C ARG A 6 28.48 -5.52 32.17
N LEU A 7 29.40 -5.87 31.26
CA LEU A 7 29.19 -5.76 29.85
C LEU A 7 28.10 -6.73 29.35
N LYS A 8 28.10 -7.98 29.84
CA LYS A 8 27.04 -8.96 29.50
C LYS A 8 25.67 -8.50 29.96
N LEU A 9 25.59 -7.90 31.16
CA LEU A 9 24.35 -7.33 31.71
C LEU A 9 23.85 -6.13 30.87
N MET A 10 24.74 -5.23 30.42
CA MET A 10 24.36 -4.09 29.58
C MET A 10 23.89 -4.52 28.20
N VAL A 11 24.53 -5.51 27.58
CA VAL A 11 24.10 -6.06 26.28
C VAL A 11 22.77 -6.79 26.42
N GLY A 12 22.58 -7.58 27.48
CA GLY A 12 21.30 -8.25 27.74
C GLY A 12 20.15 -7.26 27.96
N PHE A 13 20.40 -6.18 28.71
CA PHE A 13 19.40 -5.13 28.93
C PHE A 13 19.08 -4.36 27.64
N ALA A 14 20.07 -4.05 26.79
CA ALA A 14 19.87 -3.39 25.51
C ALA A 14 19.05 -4.27 24.53
N VAL A 15 19.27 -5.58 24.53
CA VAL A 15 18.49 -6.53 23.70
C VAL A 15 17.05 -6.63 24.21
N LEU A 16 16.85 -6.65 25.52
CA LEU A 16 15.52 -6.71 26.13
C LEU A 16 14.69 -5.44 25.86
N THR A 17 15.33 -4.27 25.95
CA THR A 17 14.66 -2.99 25.66
C THR A 17 14.35 -2.84 24.18
N MET A 18 15.22 -3.29 23.28
CA MET A 18 14.97 -3.27 21.83
C MET A 18 13.83 -4.22 21.45
N GLY A 19 13.67 -5.36 22.13
CA GLY A 19 12.53 -6.28 21.95
C GLY A 19 11.18 -5.67 22.36
N ALA A 20 11.15 -4.82 23.38
CA ALA A 20 9.95 -4.16 23.87
C ALA A 20 9.42 -3.06 22.92
N PHE A 21 10.31 -2.45 22.10
CA PHE A 21 9.92 -1.46 21.09
C PHE A 21 9.38 -2.09 19.79
N LEU A 22 9.50 -3.40 19.63
CA LEU A 22 9.00 -4.15 18.46
C LEU A 22 7.58 -4.71 18.67
N SER A 23 6.94 -4.43 19.81
CA SER A 23 5.52 -4.74 19.98
C SER A 23 4.69 -3.88 19.05
N SER A 24 4.37 -4.45 17.89
CA SER A 24 3.41 -3.90 16.92
C SER A 24 2.08 -3.67 17.64
N GLN A 25 1.59 -2.45 17.59
CA GLN A 25 0.25 -2.13 18.04
C GLN A 25 -0.75 -2.90 17.16
N VAL A 26 -1.43 -3.84 17.77
CA VAL A 26 -2.59 -4.49 17.16
C VAL A 26 -3.72 -3.47 17.20
N TYR A 27 -3.94 -2.78 16.08
CA TYR A 27 -5.16 -1.99 15.90
C TYR A 27 -6.32 -2.96 15.75
N ALA A 28 -7.15 -3.04 16.80
CA ALA A 28 -8.47 -3.63 16.68
C ALA A 28 -9.28 -2.77 15.70
N HIS A 29 -9.96 -3.40 14.76
CA HIS A 29 -10.77 -2.78 13.73
C HIS A 29 -11.85 -1.85 14.32
N GLY A 30 -11.47 -0.60 14.57
CA GLY A 30 -12.41 0.51 14.66
C GLY A 30 -12.48 1.10 13.25
N GLY A 31 -13.68 1.29 12.71
CA GLY A 31 -13.85 1.88 11.39
C GLY A 31 -12.99 3.15 11.26
N LEU A 32 -12.21 3.23 10.20
CA LEU A 32 -11.37 4.39 9.89
C LEU A 32 -12.28 5.62 9.84
N SER A 33 -11.85 6.71 10.47
CA SER A 33 -12.55 7.98 10.29
C SER A 33 -12.51 8.36 8.81
N MET A 34 -13.54 9.03 8.30
CA MET A 34 -13.58 9.48 6.89
C MET A 34 -12.35 10.31 6.47
N ALA A 35 -11.60 10.87 7.43
CA ALA A 35 -10.37 11.61 7.19
C ALA A 35 -9.15 10.70 6.94
N GLU A 36 -9.19 9.45 7.40
CA GLU A 36 -8.10 8.46 7.26
C GLU A 36 -8.37 7.43 6.16
N ASP A 37 -9.51 7.54 5.46
CA ASP A 37 -9.89 6.65 4.39
C ASP A 37 -9.02 6.89 3.14
N MET A 38 -8.05 6.01 2.92
CA MET A 38 -7.14 6.04 1.77
C MET A 38 -7.84 5.64 0.46
N CYS A 39 -9.03 5.04 0.54
CA CYS A 39 -9.81 4.59 -0.62
C CYS A 39 -10.77 5.68 -1.16
N LYS A 40 -10.74 6.86 -0.58
CA LYS A 40 -11.60 7.97 -0.98
C LYS A 40 -11.11 8.60 -2.29
N LEU A 41 -12.05 8.83 -3.20
CA LEU A 41 -11.81 9.59 -4.42
C LEU A 41 -12.74 10.81 -4.48
N THR A 42 -12.21 11.92 -4.99
CA THR A 42 -12.96 13.17 -5.17
C THR A 42 -13.35 13.32 -6.65
N VAL A 43 -14.64 13.57 -6.90
CA VAL A 43 -15.20 13.76 -8.24
C VAL A 43 -15.88 15.12 -8.29
N GLY A 44 -15.14 16.17 -8.67
CA GLY A 44 -15.61 17.56 -8.54
C GLY A 44 -15.92 17.94 -7.10
N PRO A 45 -17.14 18.37 -6.77
CA PRO A 45 -17.54 18.68 -5.40
C PRO A 45 -17.92 17.42 -4.57
N TYR A 46 -17.98 16.26 -5.18
CA TYR A 46 -18.47 15.02 -4.57
C TYR A 46 -17.33 14.10 -4.16
N MET A 47 -17.66 13.16 -3.28
CA MET A 47 -16.75 12.10 -2.84
C MET A 47 -17.37 10.72 -3.02
N MET A 48 -16.54 9.76 -3.40
CA MET A 48 -16.87 8.35 -3.48
C MET A 48 -15.81 7.54 -2.72
N HIS A 49 -16.18 6.35 -2.31
CA HIS A 49 -15.26 5.36 -1.75
C HIS A 49 -15.02 4.26 -2.79
N PHE A 50 -13.76 4.02 -3.14
CA PHE A 50 -13.36 2.96 -4.06
C PHE A 50 -12.97 1.71 -3.29
N SER A 51 -13.43 0.55 -3.75
CA SER A 51 -13.06 -0.74 -3.19
C SER A 51 -12.86 -1.77 -4.30
N GLY A 52 -11.75 -2.47 -4.23
CA GLY A 52 -11.49 -3.66 -5.05
C GLY A 52 -11.50 -4.91 -4.19
N TYR A 53 -12.14 -5.99 -4.64
CA TYR A 53 -12.19 -7.28 -3.97
C TYR A 53 -11.81 -8.40 -4.93
N GLN A 54 -11.04 -9.38 -4.43
CA GLN A 54 -10.70 -10.60 -5.17
C GLN A 54 -11.09 -11.84 -4.36
N PRO A 55 -12.36 -12.25 -4.37
CA PRO A 55 -12.85 -13.33 -3.51
C PRO A 55 -12.10 -14.65 -3.67
N GLU A 56 -11.67 -14.97 -4.90
CA GLU A 56 -10.95 -16.22 -5.20
C GLU A 56 -9.52 -16.26 -4.63
N SER A 57 -8.88 -15.10 -4.46
CA SER A 57 -7.46 -15.02 -4.04
C SER A 57 -7.26 -14.48 -2.64
N THR A 58 -8.13 -13.58 -2.18
CA THR A 58 -7.93 -12.83 -0.93
C THR A 58 -9.16 -12.80 -0.01
N GLN A 59 -10.18 -13.60 -0.33
CA GLN A 59 -11.45 -13.64 0.40
C GLN A 59 -12.13 -12.25 0.46
N GLU A 60 -12.47 -11.77 1.65
CA GLU A 60 -13.19 -10.50 1.85
C GLU A 60 -12.28 -9.27 1.98
N LYS A 61 -10.97 -9.43 1.70
CA LYS A 61 -10.04 -8.31 1.85
C LYS A 61 -10.28 -7.24 0.79
N GLN A 62 -10.40 -6.00 1.27
CA GLN A 62 -10.57 -4.80 0.47
C GLN A 62 -9.21 -4.21 0.06
N PHE A 63 -9.15 -3.68 -1.14
CA PHE A 63 -7.99 -3.00 -1.72
C PHE A 63 -8.42 -1.69 -2.36
N CYS A 64 -7.57 -0.66 -2.27
CA CYS A 64 -7.80 0.67 -2.85
C CYS A 64 -6.90 0.92 -4.08
N GLU A 65 -5.58 0.81 -3.90
CA GLU A 65 -4.60 1.18 -4.93
C GLU A 65 -3.84 -0.03 -5.49
N ASP A 66 -3.59 -1.03 -4.64
CA ASP A 66 -2.78 -2.20 -4.98
C ASP A 66 -3.61 -3.48 -4.89
N ILE A 67 -4.14 -3.92 -6.00
CA ILE A 67 -4.85 -5.19 -6.12
C ILE A 67 -3.79 -6.30 -6.29
N PRO A 68 -3.69 -7.28 -5.38
CA PRO A 68 -2.49 -8.10 -5.25
C PRO A 68 -2.30 -9.16 -6.34
N ALA A 69 -3.37 -9.59 -7.01
CA ALA A 69 -3.31 -10.66 -8.00
C ALA A 69 -4.05 -10.27 -9.30
N THR A 70 -3.70 -10.90 -10.40
CA THR A 70 -4.54 -10.95 -11.60
C THR A 70 -5.76 -11.83 -11.36
N GLY A 71 -6.75 -11.76 -12.23
CA GLY A 71 -7.99 -12.53 -12.14
C GLY A 71 -9.22 -11.66 -11.93
N GLN A 72 -10.32 -12.31 -11.57
CA GLN A 72 -11.59 -11.62 -11.38
C GLN A 72 -11.51 -10.68 -10.18
N THR A 73 -11.83 -9.42 -10.42
CA THR A 73 -11.90 -8.36 -9.43
C THR A 73 -13.30 -7.76 -9.44
N ILE A 74 -13.89 -7.64 -8.26
CA ILE A 74 -15.12 -6.89 -8.03
C ILE A 74 -14.70 -5.49 -7.64
N VAL A 75 -15.15 -4.49 -8.39
CA VAL A 75 -14.94 -3.07 -8.09
C VAL A 75 -16.24 -2.48 -7.59
N VAL A 76 -16.17 -1.73 -6.51
CA VAL A 76 -17.30 -1.01 -5.93
C VAL A 76 -16.92 0.44 -5.73
N LEU A 77 -17.81 1.33 -6.14
CA LEU A 77 -17.74 2.78 -5.93
C LEU A 77 -18.96 3.20 -5.14
N ASP A 78 -18.80 3.46 -3.86
CA ASP A 78 -19.88 3.87 -2.98
C ASP A 78 -19.96 5.40 -2.89
N TYR A 79 -21.15 5.94 -3.05
CA TYR A 79 -21.41 7.38 -2.99
C TYR A 79 -21.46 7.85 -1.54
N ILE A 80 -20.66 8.84 -1.22
CA ILE A 80 -20.66 9.46 0.10
C ILE A 80 -21.79 10.48 0.18
N GLU A 81 -21.91 11.36 -0.83
CA GLU A 81 -22.99 12.35 -0.89
C GLU A 81 -24.25 11.78 -1.56
N GLN A 82 -25.41 12.15 -1.02
CA GLN A 82 -26.70 11.66 -1.53
C GLN A 82 -27.07 12.25 -2.89
N GLU A 83 -26.60 13.44 -3.21
CA GLU A 83 -26.84 14.15 -4.47
C GLU A 83 -26.37 13.32 -5.68
N LEU A 84 -25.31 12.56 -5.53
CA LEU A 84 -24.79 11.66 -6.58
C LEU A 84 -25.81 10.64 -7.06
N ARG A 85 -26.77 10.25 -6.21
CA ARG A 85 -27.78 9.23 -6.54
C ARG A 85 -28.76 9.65 -7.63
N SER A 86 -28.85 10.95 -7.90
CA SER A 86 -29.70 11.52 -8.95
C SER A 86 -28.92 11.87 -10.23
N LEU A 87 -27.60 11.86 -10.18
CA LEU A 87 -26.73 12.23 -11.28
C LEU A 87 -26.29 10.99 -12.08
N PRO A 88 -26.17 11.10 -13.42
CA PRO A 88 -25.57 10.05 -14.19
C PRO A 88 -24.06 9.97 -13.91
N ALA A 89 -23.57 8.74 -13.82
CA ALA A 89 -22.15 8.45 -13.61
C ALA A 89 -21.68 7.42 -14.65
N GLU A 90 -20.50 7.63 -15.20
CA GLU A 90 -19.76 6.76 -16.11
C GLU A 90 -18.48 6.30 -15.46
N VAL A 91 -18.10 5.04 -15.68
CA VAL A 91 -16.83 4.48 -15.20
C VAL A 91 -16.05 3.89 -16.36
N ARG A 92 -14.78 4.25 -16.46
CA ARG A 92 -13.87 3.70 -17.45
C ARG A 92 -12.58 3.26 -16.77
N ILE A 93 -12.06 2.10 -17.16
CA ILE A 93 -10.72 1.67 -16.76
C ILE A 93 -9.84 1.66 -18.00
N ILE A 94 -8.73 2.35 -17.91
CA ILE A 94 -7.71 2.41 -18.96
C ILE A 94 -6.41 1.78 -18.44
N ARG A 95 -5.61 1.24 -19.35
CA ARG A 95 -4.23 0.84 -19.04
C ARG A 95 -3.36 2.10 -18.91
N ASP A 96 -2.57 2.16 -17.86
CA ASP A 96 -1.62 3.27 -17.66
C ASP A 96 -0.35 2.99 -18.47
N THR A 97 -0.28 3.56 -19.67
CA THR A 97 0.89 3.48 -20.55
C THR A 97 1.78 4.73 -20.46
N GLY A 98 1.35 5.71 -19.64
CA GLY A 98 1.99 7.03 -19.55
C GLY A 98 1.72 7.95 -20.76
N ALA A 99 0.98 7.49 -21.78
CA ALA A 99 0.50 8.29 -22.91
C ALA A 99 -0.99 8.56 -22.74
N GLU A 100 -1.41 9.81 -22.91
CA GLU A 100 -2.82 10.20 -22.74
C GLU A 100 -3.56 10.39 -24.08
N ASP A 101 -2.88 10.10 -25.18
CA ASP A 101 -3.33 10.53 -26.51
C ASP A 101 -4.44 9.67 -27.11
N ASN A 102 -4.74 8.49 -26.53
CA ASN A 102 -5.76 7.59 -27.10
C ASN A 102 -6.53 6.81 -26.03
N LEU A 103 -7.44 7.50 -25.36
CA LEU A 103 -8.27 6.91 -24.29
C LEU A 103 -9.07 5.68 -24.76
N GLU A 104 -9.52 5.63 -26.00
CA GLU A 104 -10.29 4.48 -26.50
C GLU A 104 -9.44 3.24 -26.68
N ALA A 105 -8.24 3.39 -27.25
CA ALA A 105 -7.32 2.25 -27.42
C ALA A 105 -6.80 1.69 -26.10
N GLU A 106 -6.66 2.53 -25.09
CA GLU A 106 -6.21 2.17 -23.75
C GLU A 106 -7.35 1.63 -22.85
N THR A 107 -8.61 1.80 -23.27
CA THR A 107 -9.77 1.38 -22.50
C THR A 107 -9.84 -0.15 -22.44
N VAL A 108 -9.78 -0.70 -21.22
CA VAL A 108 -9.95 -2.13 -20.96
C VAL A 108 -11.36 -2.46 -20.45
N PHE A 109 -12.03 -1.49 -19.84
CA PHE A 109 -13.40 -1.63 -19.36
C PHE A 109 -14.15 -0.30 -19.46
N HIS A 110 -15.42 -0.34 -19.82
CA HIS A 110 -16.29 0.83 -19.91
C HIS A 110 -17.69 0.51 -19.43
N LEU A 111 -18.16 1.24 -18.45
CA LEU A 111 -19.52 1.24 -17.96
C LEU A 111 -20.18 2.56 -18.37
N PRO A 112 -21.13 2.54 -19.32
CA PRO A 112 -21.74 3.75 -19.85
C PRO A 112 -22.49 4.54 -18.77
N ALA A 113 -22.67 5.84 -19.02
CA ALA A 113 -23.37 6.74 -18.14
C ALA A 113 -24.77 6.23 -17.74
N LYS A 114 -25.01 6.14 -16.44
CA LYS A 114 -26.28 5.70 -15.86
C LYS A 114 -26.48 6.32 -14.48
N VAL A 115 -27.73 6.53 -14.09
CA VAL A 115 -28.08 6.91 -12.73
C VAL A 115 -28.12 5.68 -11.83
N TYR A 116 -27.51 5.78 -10.62
CA TYR A 116 -27.41 4.71 -9.62
C TYR A 116 -28.11 5.14 -8.31
N PRO A 117 -29.43 4.99 -8.20
CA PRO A 117 -30.20 5.50 -7.05
C PRO A 117 -29.88 4.79 -5.73
N ASN A 118 -29.35 3.56 -5.80
CA ASN A 118 -28.90 2.79 -4.63
C ASN A 118 -27.65 3.41 -3.96
N GLY A 119 -26.93 4.29 -4.66
CA GLY A 119 -25.74 4.96 -4.13
C GLY A 119 -24.47 4.13 -4.25
N SER A 120 -24.45 3.13 -5.12
CA SER A 120 -23.29 2.31 -5.37
C SER A 120 -23.21 1.89 -6.83
N ILE A 121 -22.01 1.92 -7.41
CA ILE A 121 -21.69 1.34 -8.71
C ILE A 121 -20.83 0.12 -8.45
N ASP A 122 -21.31 -1.05 -8.84
CA ASP A 122 -20.56 -2.29 -8.75
C ASP A 122 -20.43 -2.97 -10.10
N PHE A 123 -19.24 -3.53 -10.36
CA PHE A 123 -19.00 -4.31 -11.56
C PHE A 123 -17.88 -5.34 -11.34
N ARG A 124 -17.80 -6.31 -12.24
CA ARG A 124 -16.76 -7.33 -12.26
C ARG A 124 -15.94 -7.19 -13.52
N TYR A 125 -14.63 -7.26 -13.36
CA TYR A 125 -13.68 -7.28 -14.46
C TYR A 125 -12.56 -8.29 -14.19
N THR A 126 -12.14 -9.02 -15.23
CA THR A 126 -11.03 -9.98 -15.12
C THR A 126 -9.78 -9.36 -15.70
N PHE A 127 -8.81 -9.11 -14.84
CA PHE A 127 -7.49 -8.63 -15.24
C PHE A 127 -6.60 -9.84 -15.60
N ASP A 128 -6.42 -10.10 -16.89
CA ASP A 128 -5.64 -11.25 -17.37
C ASP A 128 -4.14 -11.10 -17.17
N LYS A 129 -3.64 -9.86 -17.09
CA LYS A 129 -2.21 -9.55 -16.97
C LYS A 129 -1.98 -8.52 -15.88
N PRO A 130 -0.83 -8.62 -15.16
CA PRO A 130 -0.45 -7.59 -14.22
C PRO A 130 -0.16 -6.28 -14.94
N GLY A 131 -0.30 -5.18 -14.22
CA GLY A 131 -0.02 -3.86 -14.76
C GLY A 131 -0.60 -2.72 -13.93
N LYS A 132 -0.33 -1.52 -14.43
CA LYS A 132 -0.88 -0.27 -13.90
C LYS A 132 -2.10 0.14 -14.70
N PHE A 133 -3.09 0.63 -14.00
CA PHE A 133 -4.37 1.04 -14.56
C PHE A 133 -4.78 2.38 -13.96
N VAL A 134 -5.67 3.05 -14.67
CA VAL A 134 -6.32 4.26 -14.16
C VAL A 134 -7.82 4.09 -14.30
N GLY A 135 -8.52 4.24 -13.18
CA GLY A 135 -9.96 4.40 -13.18
C GLY A 135 -10.32 5.87 -13.44
N LEU A 136 -11.26 6.09 -14.36
CA LEU A 136 -11.87 7.36 -14.63
C LEU A 136 -13.33 7.28 -14.22
N VAL A 137 -13.76 8.18 -13.35
CA VAL A 137 -15.17 8.33 -12.97
C VAL A 137 -15.62 9.71 -13.41
N SER A 138 -16.63 9.75 -14.28
CA SER A 138 -17.24 10.99 -14.75
C SER A 138 -18.66 11.09 -14.19
N VAL A 139 -19.05 12.23 -13.66
CA VAL A 139 -20.36 12.47 -13.02
C VAL A 139 -20.94 13.79 -13.49
N GLY A 140 -22.25 13.85 -13.57
CA GLY A 140 -23.02 15.04 -13.94
C GLY A 140 -23.74 14.88 -15.27
N GLU A 141 -24.73 15.74 -15.55
CA GLU A 141 -25.54 15.69 -16.77
C GLU A 141 -24.72 15.82 -18.06
N LYS A 142 -23.57 16.48 -17.98
CA LYS A 142 -22.60 16.68 -19.08
C LYS A 142 -21.28 15.96 -18.82
N MET A 143 -21.20 15.08 -17.83
CA MET A 143 -19.96 14.43 -17.39
C MET A 143 -18.84 15.42 -17.04
N GLU A 144 -19.21 16.58 -16.49
CA GLU A 144 -18.31 17.71 -16.24
C GLU A 144 -17.36 17.48 -15.05
N HIS A 145 -17.71 16.58 -14.15
CA HIS A 145 -16.88 16.23 -12.99
C HIS A 145 -16.17 14.91 -13.24
N VAL A 146 -14.87 14.96 -13.39
CA VAL A 146 -14.05 13.77 -13.68
C VAL A 146 -13.03 13.56 -12.57
N SER A 147 -12.99 12.34 -12.06
CA SER A 147 -11.95 11.86 -11.15
C SER A 147 -11.06 10.85 -11.84
N ARG A 148 -9.78 10.90 -11.53
CA ARG A 148 -8.76 9.98 -12.01
C ARG A 148 -8.09 9.32 -10.82
N PHE A 149 -8.16 8.00 -10.73
CA PHE A 149 -7.53 7.24 -9.64
C PHE A 149 -6.65 6.13 -10.21
N PRO A 150 -5.32 6.23 -10.02
CA PRO A 150 -4.40 5.20 -10.44
C PRO A 150 -4.44 4.01 -9.48
N PHE A 151 -4.32 2.80 -10.02
CA PHE A 151 -4.19 1.58 -9.23
C PHE A 151 -3.35 0.54 -9.97
N SER A 152 -2.82 -0.44 -9.24
CA SER A 152 -2.06 -1.55 -9.81
C SER A 152 -2.77 -2.88 -9.59
N VAL A 153 -2.54 -3.84 -10.49
CA VAL A 153 -3.07 -5.20 -10.39
C VAL A 153 -1.95 -6.19 -10.58
N GLY A 154 -1.77 -7.12 -9.65
CA GLY A 154 -0.80 -8.20 -9.77
C GLY A 154 0.65 -7.76 -9.80
N GLU A 155 0.92 -6.49 -9.50
CA GLU A 155 2.30 -6.02 -9.37
C GLU A 155 2.86 -6.41 -8.00
N PRO A 156 4.07 -7.00 -7.96
CA PRO A 156 4.69 -7.34 -6.69
C PRO A 156 4.91 -6.06 -5.90
N LYS A 157 4.35 -5.98 -4.71
CA LYS A 157 4.70 -4.90 -3.76
C LYS A 157 6.20 -4.94 -3.60
N VAL A 158 6.87 -3.89 -4.08
CA VAL A 158 8.33 -3.81 -4.03
C VAL A 158 8.74 -3.86 -2.56
N PHE A 159 9.21 -5.02 -2.12
CA PHE A 159 9.76 -5.29 -0.80
C PHE A 159 10.97 -4.37 -0.48
N SER A 160 11.40 -3.58 -1.47
CA SER A 160 12.54 -2.67 -1.40
C SER A 160 12.37 -1.54 -0.37
N LYS A 161 11.17 -1.01 -0.16
CA LYS A 161 10.96 0.03 0.86
C LYS A 161 11.21 -0.51 2.27
N PHE A 162 10.75 -1.74 2.53
CA PHE A 162 10.99 -2.41 3.81
C PHE A 162 12.47 -2.76 4.01
N LEU A 163 13.14 -3.25 2.97
CA LEU A 163 14.56 -3.59 3.03
C LEU A 163 15.41 -2.37 3.34
N ASN A 164 15.17 -1.23 2.69
CA ASN A 164 16.01 -0.05 2.87
C ASN A 164 15.77 0.67 4.21
N ILE A 165 14.56 0.73 4.72
CA ILE A 165 14.25 1.49 5.94
C ILE A 165 14.68 0.74 7.21
N TYR A 166 14.55 -0.58 7.22
CA TYR A 166 14.78 -1.38 8.44
C TYR A 166 16.02 -2.27 8.35
N MET A 167 16.27 -2.93 7.22
CA MET A 167 17.37 -3.89 7.12
C MET A 167 18.73 -3.22 6.96
N VAL A 168 18.82 -2.08 6.28
CA VAL A 168 20.10 -1.35 6.12
C VAL A 168 20.62 -0.84 7.46
N PRO A 169 19.86 -0.13 8.30
CA PRO A 169 20.37 0.29 9.61
C PRO A 169 20.67 -0.88 10.55
N VAL A 170 19.88 -1.95 10.52
CA VAL A 170 20.16 -3.15 11.33
C VAL A 170 21.47 -3.80 10.88
N ALA A 171 21.70 -3.96 9.58
CA ALA A 171 22.96 -4.50 9.05
C ALA A 171 24.16 -3.62 9.43
N ALA A 172 24.01 -2.29 9.36
CA ALA A 172 25.05 -1.35 9.76
C ALA A 172 25.45 -1.51 11.24
N VAL A 173 24.47 -1.64 12.15
CA VAL A 173 24.72 -1.85 13.58
C VAL A 173 25.42 -3.19 13.83
N VAL A 174 25.02 -4.26 13.13
CA VAL A 174 25.66 -5.58 13.24
C VAL A 174 27.10 -5.53 12.75
N ILE A 175 27.37 -4.86 11.61
CA ILE A 175 28.71 -4.73 11.06
C ILE A 175 29.62 -3.92 12.00
N VAL A 176 29.15 -2.79 12.53
CA VAL A 176 29.92 -1.97 13.48
C VAL A 176 30.20 -2.76 14.75
N GLY A 177 29.20 -3.48 15.27
CA GLY A 177 29.37 -4.36 16.43
C GLY A 177 30.42 -5.45 16.21
N ALA A 178 30.41 -6.09 15.04
CA ALA A 178 31.39 -7.09 14.67
C ALA A 178 32.82 -6.48 14.56
N ILE A 179 32.97 -5.33 13.92
CA ILE A 179 34.25 -4.63 13.81
C ILE A 179 34.81 -4.31 15.20
N VAL A 180 34.02 -3.73 16.08
CA VAL A 180 34.43 -3.41 17.46
C VAL A 180 34.81 -4.67 18.23
N PHE A 181 34.06 -5.76 18.07
CA PHE A 181 34.36 -7.04 18.68
C PHE A 181 35.72 -7.60 18.23
N PHE A 182 36.00 -7.65 16.92
CA PHE A 182 37.25 -8.15 16.38
C PHE A 182 38.44 -7.23 16.69
N MET A 183 38.27 -5.91 16.73
CA MET A 183 39.34 -4.99 17.13
C MET A 183 39.76 -5.12 18.60
N ARG A 184 38.79 -5.49 19.46
CA ARG A 184 39.04 -5.65 20.90
C ARG A 184 39.79 -6.93 21.23
N ASP A 185 39.73 -7.98 20.40
CA ASP A 185 40.42 -9.24 20.63
C ASP A 185 41.86 -9.24 20.13
N ARG A 186 42.31 -8.18 19.42
CA ARG A 186 43.73 -8.00 19.05
C ARG A 186 44.50 -7.47 20.25
N LYS A 187 44.91 -8.37 21.15
CA LYS A 187 45.92 -8.05 22.16
C LYS A 187 47.23 -7.70 21.44
N PRO A 188 47.90 -6.58 21.78
CA PRO A 188 49.24 -6.31 21.23
C PRO A 188 50.18 -7.41 21.71
N SER A 189 50.77 -8.12 20.74
CA SER A 189 51.89 -9.03 21.03
C SER A 189 53.01 -8.19 21.61
N GLN A 190 53.34 -8.38 22.91
CA GLN A 190 54.54 -7.83 23.49
C GLN A 190 55.72 -8.50 22.82
N ALA A 191 56.45 -7.74 21.95
CA ALA A 191 57.73 -8.12 21.48
C ALA A 191 58.67 -8.25 22.70
N ALA A 192 59.12 -9.47 22.96
CA ALA A 192 60.14 -9.75 23.93
C ALA A 192 61.46 -9.16 23.38
N SER A 193 62.00 -8.13 24.04
CA SER A 193 63.36 -7.67 23.86
C SER A 193 64.24 -8.46 24.80
N SER A 194 65.07 -9.29 24.24
CA SER A 194 66.32 -9.80 24.84
C SER A 194 67.46 -8.86 24.59
#